data_4fd0fcab748229fd74ea44d281deb7d3
#
_entry.id   4fd0fcab748229fd74ea44d281deb7d3
#
_cell.length_a   1.000
_cell.length_b   1.000
_cell.length_c   1.000
_cell.angle_alpha   90.00
_cell.angle_beta   90.00
_cell.angle_gamma   90.00
#
_symmetry.space_group_name_H-M   'P 1'
#
loop_
_entity.id
_entity.type
_entity.pdbx_description
1 polymer ?
#
loop_
_entity_poly.entity_id
_entity_poly.type
_entity_poly.pdbx_seq_one_letter_code
_entity_poly.pdbx_strand_id
1 'polypeptide(L)'
;AKVAGEPFETELPASTYQATPMPKAIKDISKSKVMVITDGGLVPKGTPDKIVGMAATTWGTYDIKGRDHLEGEDYEISHGGYDQRFVEEDPNRLVPLDALRELEEEGAIGELHNEFISTSGLGNPLSNTRRMGREMVEKVRAEGVDAVILTST
;
A
#
# COMPACT_ATOMS: atom_id res chain seq x y z
N ALA A 1 24.56 25.91 22.54
CA ALA A 1 23.31 26.00 23.32
C ALA A 1 23.13 24.71 24.14
N LYS A 2 22.94 23.52 23.55
CA LYS A 2 22.70 22.28 24.30
C LYS A 2 23.82 21.88 25.25
N VAL A 3 25.10 22.11 24.88
CA VAL A 3 26.27 21.85 25.73
C VAL A 3 26.41 22.87 26.88
N ALA A 4 25.88 24.05 26.69
CA ALA A 4 25.86 25.12 27.72
C ALA A 4 24.61 25.08 28.64
N GLY A 5 23.70 24.11 28.44
CA GLY A 5 22.46 24.01 29.21
C GLY A 5 21.43 25.12 28.90
N GLU A 6 21.61 25.86 27.81
CA GLU A 6 20.68 26.87 27.36
C GLU A 6 19.49 26.29 26.57
N PRO A 7 18.33 26.94 26.63
CA PRO A 7 17.20 26.57 25.79
C PRO A 7 17.60 26.52 24.32
N PHE A 8 17.23 25.43 23.62
CA PHE A 8 17.56 25.23 22.22
C PHE A 8 16.28 25.00 21.41
N GLU A 9 16.08 25.83 20.42
CA GLU A 9 15.10 25.58 19.35
C GLU A 9 15.84 25.14 18.10
N THR A 10 15.38 24.04 17.51
CA THR A 10 15.95 23.55 16.26
C THR A 10 15.55 24.45 15.09
N GLU A 11 16.48 24.70 14.18
CA GLU A 11 16.21 25.41 12.92
C GLU A 11 15.35 24.56 11.96
N LEU A 12 15.32 23.24 12.18
CA LEU A 12 14.46 22.35 11.42
C LEU A 12 13.07 22.34 12.05
N PRO A 13 12.02 22.75 11.30
CA PRO A 13 10.67 22.67 11.81
C PRO A 13 10.34 21.21 12.18
N ALA A 14 10.04 20.98 13.44
CA ALA A 14 9.54 19.68 13.87
C ALA A 14 8.22 19.41 13.14
N SER A 15 8.17 18.34 12.35
CA SER A 15 6.93 17.91 11.73
C SER A 15 5.95 17.51 12.83
N THR A 16 4.93 18.31 13.07
CA THR A 16 3.84 17.94 13.96
C THR A 16 2.92 16.98 13.21
N TYR A 17 2.99 15.71 13.57
CA TYR A 17 2.05 14.72 13.06
C TYR A 17 0.72 14.86 13.81
N GLN A 18 -0.36 15.05 13.05
CA GLN A 18 -1.70 14.98 13.65
C GLN A 18 -2.00 13.54 14.05
N ALA A 19 -2.51 13.35 15.26
CA ALA A 19 -2.98 12.03 15.68
C ALA A 19 -4.12 11.57 14.73
N THR A 20 -3.96 10.38 14.15
CA THR A 20 -5.03 9.77 13.36
C THR A 20 -5.98 9.03 14.29
N PRO A 21 -7.30 9.26 14.20
CA PRO A 21 -8.26 8.51 15.00
C PRO A 21 -8.09 7.02 14.76
N MET A 22 -8.07 6.24 15.84
CA MET A 22 -7.99 4.79 15.73
C MET A 22 -9.27 4.26 15.09
N PRO A 23 -9.17 3.39 14.05
CA PRO A 23 -10.33 2.76 13.44
C PRO A 23 -10.99 1.81 14.42
N LYS A 24 -12.26 1.50 14.17
CA LYS A 24 -12.96 0.46 14.95
C LYS A 24 -12.31 -0.89 14.67
N ALA A 25 -12.15 -1.68 15.73
CA ALA A 25 -11.64 -3.04 15.59
C ALA A 25 -12.59 -3.90 14.73
N ILE A 26 -12.01 -4.71 13.86
CA ILE A 26 -12.74 -5.73 13.10
C ILE A 26 -13.17 -6.80 14.09
N LYS A 27 -14.47 -7.12 14.12
CA LYS A 27 -15.03 -8.08 15.07
C LYS A 27 -14.82 -9.52 14.62
N ASP A 28 -14.89 -9.75 13.32
CA ASP A 28 -14.84 -11.08 12.73
C ASP A 28 -14.25 -10.97 11.33
N ILE A 29 -12.97 -11.28 11.21
CA ILE A 29 -12.24 -11.18 9.94
C ILE A 29 -12.74 -12.23 8.92
N SER A 30 -13.29 -13.36 9.40
CA SER A 30 -13.83 -14.41 8.53
C SER A 30 -15.12 -13.99 7.79
N LYS A 31 -15.65 -12.82 8.09
CA LYS A 31 -16.81 -12.21 7.41
C LYS A 31 -16.49 -10.89 6.74
N SER A 32 -15.22 -10.51 6.73
CA SER A 32 -14.77 -9.21 6.26
C SER A 32 -14.24 -9.32 4.83
N LYS A 33 -14.56 -8.31 4.02
CA LYS A 33 -13.93 -8.10 2.73
C LYS A 33 -12.59 -7.40 2.93
N VAL A 34 -11.51 -8.01 2.41
CA VAL A 34 -10.13 -7.55 2.57
C VAL A 34 -9.58 -7.06 1.23
N MET A 35 -8.82 -5.97 1.23
CA MET A 35 -8.10 -5.46 0.05
C MET A 35 -6.62 -5.26 0.40
N VAL A 36 -5.74 -5.44 -0.59
CA VAL A 36 -4.32 -5.13 -0.44
C VAL A 36 -4.03 -3.74 -1.02
N ILE A 37 -3.25 -2.96 -0.30
CA ILE A 37 -2.67 -1.69 -0.78
C ILE A 37 -1.16 -1.78 -0.55
N THR A 38 -0.38 -1.47 -1.58
CA THR A 38 1.09 -1.44 -1.48
C THR A 38 1.66 -0.09 -1.88
N ASP A 39 2.71 0.34 -1.20
CA ASP A 39 3.54 1.47 -1.63
C ASP A 39 4.86 1.03 -2.27
N GLY A 40 5.06 -0.28 -2.45
CA GLY A 40 6.25 -0.87 -3.06
C GLY A 40 6.31 -0.77 -4.58
N GLY A 41 5.35 -0.13 -5.24
CA GLY A 41 5.40 0.19 -6.66
C GLY A 41 5.16 -0.98 -7.61
N LEU A 42 4.47 -2.04 -7.19
CA LEU A 42 4.08 -3.13 -8.09
C LEU A 42 3.01 -2.65 -9.08
N VAL A 43 3.31 -2.70 -10.35
CA VAL A 43 2.43 -2.24 -11.44
C VAL A 43 2.40 -3.25 -12.59
N PRO A 44 1.31 -3.35 -13.37
CA PRO A 44 1.33 -4.10 -14.61
C PRO A 44 2.41 -3.57 -15.56
N LYS A 45 3.01 -4.44 -16.37
CA LYS A 45 4.01 -4.04 -17.37
C LYS A 45 3.52 -2.92 -18.28
N GLY A 46 4.39 -1.95 -18.52
CA GLY A 46 4.09 -0.74 -19.27
C GLY A 46 3.52 0.39 -18.43
N THR A 47 3.47 0.24 -17.11
CA THR A 47 3.09 1.29 -16.14
C THR A 47 1.88 2.11 -16.61
N PRO A 48 0.68 1.52 -16.75
CA PRO A 48 -0.48 2.17 -17.40
C PRO A 48 -0.88 3.48 -16.71
N ASP A 49 -0.72 3.57 -15.39
CA ASP A 49 -1.06 4.76 -14.59
C ASP A 49 0.10 5.74 -14.41
N LYS A 50 1.23 5.49 -15.09
CA LYS A 50 2.44 6.33 -15.07
C LYS A 50 2.95 6.62 -13.66
N ILE A 51 2.81 5.65 -12.77
CA ILE A 51 3.37 5.74 -11.42
C ILE A 51 4.89 5.80 -11.55
N VAL A 52 5.49 6.84 -10.97
CA VAL A 52 6.95 7.03 -11.01
C VAL A 52 7.58 6.45 -9.75
N GLY A 53 8.81 5.92 -9.86
CA GLY A 53 9.49 5.21 -8.78
C GLY A 53 9.96 6.08 -7.60
N MET A 54 9.83 7.41 -7.70
CA MET A 54 10.14 8.37 -6.62
C MET A 54 9.19 9.56 -6.71
N ALA A 55 8.75 10.05 -5.55
CA ALA A 55 7.84 11.17 -5.42
C ALA A 55 6.56 11.01 -6.28
N ALA A 56 6.00 9.80 -6.29
CA ALA A 56 4.79 9.49 -7.06
C ALA A 56 3.64 10.42 -6.69
N THR A 57 2.93 10.88 -7.72
CA THR A 57 1.75 11.75 -7.56
C THR A 57 0.46 11.04 -7.91
N THR A 58 0.56 9.79 -8.36
CA THR A 58 -0.56 8.94 -8.79
C THR A 58 -0.51 7.59 -8.09
N TRP A 59 -1.62 6.92 -8.15
CA TRP A 59 -1.80 5.53 -7.70
C TRP A 59 -2.71 4.83 -8.71
N GLY A 60 -2.67 3.50 -8.73
CA GLY A 60 -3.50 2.69 -9.63
C GLY A 60 -4.20 1.55 -8.89
N THR A 61 -5.22 1.00 -9.54
CA THR A 61 -5.90 -0.23 -9.14
C THR A 61 -5.74 -1.28 -10.21
N TYR A 62 -5.47 -2.51 -9.79
CA TYR A 62 -5.14 -3.59 -10.72
C TYR A 62 -5.97 -4.82 -10.40
N ASP A 63 -6.65 -5.33 -11.43
CA ASP A 63 -7.55 -6.48 -11.36
C ASP A 63 -6.78 -7.78 -11.08
N ILE A 64 -7.26 -8.52 -10.08
CA ILE A 64 -6.78 -9.84 -9.70
C ILE A 64 -7.91 -10.88 -9.68
N LYS A 65 -9.05 -10.55 -10.29
CA LYS A 65 -10.21 -11.42 -10.33
C LYS A 65 -9.89 -12.74 -11.01
N GLY A 66 -10.17 -13.85 -10.31
CA GLY A 66 -9.96 -15.20 -10.83
C GLY A 66 -8.50 -15.58 -10.99
N ARG A 67 -7.58 -14.82 -10.39
CA ARG A 67 -6.18 -15.19 -10.26
C ARG A 67 -5.93 -15.77 -8.87
N ASP A 68 -5.13 -16.84 -8.83
CA ASP A 68 -4.69 -17.47 -7.59
C ASP A 68 -3.32 -16.98 -7.15
N HIS A 69 -2.54 -16.40 -8.06
CA HIS A 69 -1.23 -15.78 -7.81
C HIS A 69 -0.90 -14.74 -8.89
N LEU A 70 0.15 -13.95 -8.65
CA LEU A 70 0.68 -12.96 -9.58
C LEU A 70 1.91 -13.53 -10.30
N GLU A 71 1.93 -13.43 -11.63
CA GLU A 71 3.06 -13.87 -12.46
C GLU A 71 4.07 -12.73 -12.67
N GLY A 72 5.36 -13.00 -12.48
CA GLY A 72 6.43 -11.99 -12.66
C GLY A 72 6.50 -11.42 -14.09
N GLU A 73 6.04 -12.18 -15.08
CA GLU A 73 5.99 -11.70 -16.46
C GLU A 73 4.92 -10.64 -16.74
N ASP A 74 3.88 -10.54 -15.87
CA ASP A 74 2.78 -9.57 -16.03
C ASP A 74 3.07 -8.22 -15.35
N TYR A 75 4.03 -8.17 -14.44
CA TYR A 75 4.27 -7.03 -13.56
C TYR A 75 5.70 -6.48 -13.68
N GLU A 76 5.86 -5.24 -13.27
CA GLU A 76 7.13 -4.55 -13.11
C GLU A 76 7.12 -3.68 -11.84
N ILE A 77 8.29 -3.22 -11.42
CA ILE A 77 8.43 -2.41 -10.21
C ILE A 77 8.73 -0.96 -10.58
N SER A 78 7.84 -0.08 -10.17
CA SER A 78 8.04 1.37 -10.23
C SER A 78 8.38 1.91 -8.84
N HIS A 79 9.59 1.59 -8.34
CA HIS A 79 10.07 2.03 -7.04
C HIS A 79 11.61 2.02 -7.01
N GLY A 80 12.25 3.09 -6.53
CA GLY A 80 13.71 3.25 -6.57
C GLY A 80 14.45 2.91 -5.27
N GLY A 81 13.78 2.46 -4.22
CA GLY A 81 14.31 2.44 -2.87
C GLY A 81 14.73 1.07 -2.31
N TYR A 82 14.52 -0.03 -3.03
CA TYR A 82 14.85 -1.37 -2.54
C TYR A 82 15.40 -2.28 -3.65
N ASP A 83 15.88 -3.46 -3.30
CA ASP A 83 16.32 -4.48 -4.25
C ASP A 83 15.10 -5.18 -4.86
N GLN A 84 14.79 -4.83 -6.09
CA GLN A 84 13.58 -5.23 -6.80
C GLN A 84 13.60 -6.69 -7.26
N ARG A 85 14.78 -7.30 -7.41
CA ARG A 85 14.96 -8.64 -7.99
C ARG A 85 14.04 -9.69 -7.40
N PHE A 86 13.84 -9.66 -6.08
CA PHE A 86 13.00 -10.65 -5.39
C PHE A 86 11.51 -10.49 -5.69
N VAL A 87 11.04 -9.27 -5.90
CA VAL A 87 9.63 -8.99 -6.26
C VAL A 87 9.40 -9.17 -7.76
N GLU A 88 10.41 -8.87 -8.60
CA GLU A 88 10.37 -9.17 -10.04
C GLU A 88 10.31 -10.69 -10.31
N GLU A 89 11.04 -11.47 -9.49
CA GLU A 89 10.98 -12.93 -9.55
C GLU A 89 9.61 -13.47 -9.11
N ASP A 90 9.05 -12.88 -8.05
CA ASP A 90 7.80 -13.31 -7.45
C ASP A 90 7.03 -12.11 -6.85
N PRO A 91 6.07 -11.54 -7.57
CA PRO A 91 5.28 -10.40 -7.10
C PRO A 91 4.46 -10.69 -5.83
N ASN A 92 4.18 -11.97 -5.54
CA ASN A 92 3.42 -12.36 -4.35
C ASN A 92 4.20 -12.04 -3.05
N ARG A 93 5.50 -11.82 -3.11
CA ARG A 93 6.29 -11.31 -1.98
C ARG A 93 5.91 -9.90 -1.55
N LEU A 94 5.29 -9.12 -2.42
CA LEU A 94 4.82 -7.75 -2.13
C LEU A 94 3.30 -7.68 -2.01
N VAL A 95 2.58 -8.31 -2.93
CA VAL A 95 1.13 -8.45 -2.89
C VAL A 95 0.81 -9.95 -2.77
N PRO A 96 0.64 -10.49 -1.55
CA PRO A 96 0.60 -11.93 -1.28
C PRO A 96 -0.75 -12.53 -1.68
N LEU A 97 -1.03 -12.53 -3.00
CA LEU A 97 -2.29 -13.00 -3.55
C LEU A 97 -2.50 -14.49 -3.28
N ASP A 98 -1.48 -15.29 -3.48
CA ASP A 98 -1.47 -16.73 -3.24
C ASP A 98 -1.88 -17.06 -1.79
N ALA A 99 -1.20 -16.51 -0.80
CA ALA A 99 -1.53 -16.73 0.60
C ALA A 99 -2.92 -16.19 0.98
N LEU A 100 -3.35 -15.08 0.38
CA LEU A 100 -4.68 -14.52 0.66
C LEU A 100 -5.80 -15.34 0.05
N ARG A 101 -5.58 -15.97 -1.11
CA ARG A 101 -6.53 -16.93 -1.69
C ARG A 101 -6.66 -18.19 -0.82
N GLU A 102 -5.56 -18.72 -0.31
CA GLU A 102 -5.58 -19.83 0.65
C GLU A 102 -6.40 -19.45 1.90
N LEU A 103 -6.17 -18.28 2.48
CA LEU A 103 -6.93 -17.80 3.64
C LEU A 103 -8.42 -17.58 3.36
N GLU A 104 -8.77 -17.18 2.14
CA GLU A 104 -10.17 -17.05 1.70
C GLU A 104 -10.82 -18.44 1.58
N GLU A 105 -10.16 -19.42 0.96
CA GLU A 105 -10.63 -20.80 0.83
C GLU A 105 -10.80 -21.48 2.18
N GLU A 106 -9.90 -21.25 3.12
CA GLU A 106 -9.98 -21.74 4.50
C GLU A 106 -11.07 -21.04 5.33
N GLY A 107 -11.64 -19.95 4.84
CA GLY A 107 -12.59 -19.11 5.56
C GLY A 107 -11.97 -18.32 6.71
N ALA A 108 -10.64 -18.14 6.71
CA ALA A 108 -9.93 -17.31 7.66
C ALA A 108 -10.20 -15.81 7.40
N ILE A 109 -10.40 -15.42 6.16
CA ILE A 109 -10.97 -14.13 5.73
C ILE A 109 -12.29 -14.36 5.00
N GLY A 110 -13.18 -13.34 4.96
CA GLY A 110 -14.50 -13.51 4.34
C GLY A 110 -14.45 -13.45 2.81
N GLU A 111 -13.82 -12.44 2.27
CA GLU A 111 -13.68 -12.21 0.83
C GLU A 111 -12.39 -11.43 0.54
N LEU A 112 -11.60 -11.87 -0.42
CA LEU A 112 -10.53 -11.05 -0.98
C LEU A 112 -11.09 -10.19 -2.12
N HIS A 113 -10.90 -8.87 -2.03
CA HIS A 113 -11.33 -7.94 -3.08
C HIS A 113 -10.64 -8.25 -4.41
N ASN A 114 -11.35 -8.07 -5.51
CA ASN A 114 -10.85 -8.42 -6.85
C ASN A 114 -9.84 -7.43 -7.45
N GLU A 115 -9.43 -6.43 -6.69
CA GLU A 115 -8.38 -5.47 -7.09
C GLU A 115 -7.43 -5.25 -5.93
N PHE A 116 -6.17 -4.93 -6.23
CA PHE A 116 -5.25 -4.31 -5.28
C PHE A 116 -4.91 -2.89 -5.72
N ILE A 117 -4.50 -2.07 -4.76
CA ILE A 117 -4.05 -0.69 -5.02
C ILE A 117 -2.52 -0.63 -4.91
N SER A 118 -1.89 0.10 -5.83
CA SER A 118 -0.44 0.35 -5.78
C SER A 118 -0.08 1.81 -6.00
N THR A 119 0.98 2.22 -5.36
CA THR A 119 1.70 3.47 -5.58
C THR A 119 3.18 3.28 -5.23
N SER A 120 4.03 4.29 -5.46
CA SER A 120 5.40 4.31 -4.93
C SER A 120 5.48 5.21 -3.70
N GLY A 121 5.98 4.66 -2.59
CA GLY A 121 6.11 5.39 -1.31
C GLY A 121 7.36 6.27 -1.21
N LEU A 122 8.36 6.04 -2.08
CA LEU A 122 9.67 6.66 -1.97
C LEU A 122 9.65 8.19 -2.18
N GLY A 123 10.11 8.92 -1.16
CA GLY A 123 10.36 10.36 -1.27
C GLY A 123 9.12 11.25 -1.46
N ASN A 124 7.94 10.75 -1.13
CA ASN A 124 6.71 11.49 -1.31
C ASN A 124 6.56 12.64 -0.29
N PRO A 125 6.24 13.87 -0.73
CA PRO A 125 5.81 14.92 0.16
C PRO A 125 4.56 14.50 0.97
N LEU A 126 4.53 14.83 2.26
CA LEU A 126 3.43 14.45 3.15
C LEU A 126 2.06 14.93 2.66
N SER A 127 1.99 16.12 2.05
CA SER A 127 0.75 16.64 1.45
C SER A 127 0.21 15.75 0.34
N ASN A 128 1.11 15.23 -0.51
CA ASN A 128 0.76 14.34 -1.61
C ASN A 128 0.31 12.96 -1.10
N THR A 129 1.06 12.39 -0.15
CA THR A 129 0.68 11.12 0.49
C THR A 129 -0.70 11.21 1.15
N ARG A 130 -0.98 12.32 1.85
CA ARG A 130 -2.30 12.56 2.45
C ARG A 130 -3.43 12.68 1.43
N ARG A 131 -3.17 13.30 0.28
CA ARG A 131 -4.16 13.39 -0.80
C ARG A 131 -4.46 12.01 -1.36
N MET A 132 -3.45 11.28 -1.82
CA MET A 132 -3.60 9.92 -2.36
C MET A 132 -4.27 8.99 -1.35
N GLY A 133 -3.85 9.04 -0.08
CA GLY A 133 -4.46 8.22 0.97
C GLY A 133 -5.96 8.50 1.18
N ARG A 134 -6.41 9.76 1.04
CA ARG A 134 -7.85 10.08 1.09
C ARG A 134 -8.61 9.51 -0.11
N GLU A 135 -8.07 9.67 -1.30
CA GLU A 135 -8.64 9.14 -2.54
C GLU A 135 -8.75 7.60 -2.48
N MET A 136 -7.70 6.91 -2.01
CA MET A 136 -7.72 5.45 -1.80
C MET A 136 -8.79 5.04 -0.78
N VAL A 137 -8.91 5.75 0.35
CA VAL A 137 -9.93 5.47 1.37
C VAL A 137 -11.34 5.66 0.83
N GLU A 138 -11.58 6.68 -0.01
CA GLU A 138 -12.87 6.89 -0.66
C GLU A 138 -13.23 5.70 -1.56
N LYS A 139 -12.29 5.20 -2.37
CA LYS A 139 -12.48 3.99 -3.19
C LYS A 139 -12.76 2.76 -2.32
N VAL A 140 -11.91 2.48 -1.35
CA VAL A 140 -12.03 1.33 -0.43
C VAL A 140 -13.43 1.29 0.21
N ARG A 141 -13.92 2.45 0.67
CA ARG A 141 -15.26 2.56 1.26
C ARG A 141 -16.39 2.37 0.26
N ALA A 142 -16.24 2.93 -0.95
CA ALA A 142 -17.25 2.81 -2.00
C ALA A 142 -17.45 1.35 -2.44
N GLU A 143 -16.41 0.53 -2.33
CA GLU A 143 -16.42 -0.90 -2.69
C GLU A 143 -16.76 -1.84 -1.54
N GLY A 144 -17.11 -1.27 -0.38
CA GLY A 144 -17.55 -2.04 0.79
C GLY A 144 -16.46 -2.90 1.40
N VAL A 145 -15.21 -2.48 1.30
CA VAL A 145 -14.06 -3.15 1.92
C VAL A 145 -14.04 -2.85 3.41
N ASP A 146 -13.94 -3.88 4.25
CA ASP A 146 -13.93 -3.78 5.70
C ASP A 146 -12.53 -3.64 6.29
N ALA A 147 -11.53 -4.24 5.61
CA ALA A 147 -10.14 -4.29 6.06
C ALA A 147 -9.16 -4.06 4.91
N VAL A 148 -8.04 -3.43 5.25
CA VAL A 148 -6.94 -3.21 4.31
C VAL A 148 -5.65 -3.79 4.88
N ILE A 149 -4.95 -4.58 4.07
CA ILE A 149 -3.57 -4.99 4.34
C ILE A 149 -2.68 -4.00 3.63
N LEU A 150 -1.83 -3.31 4.40
CA LEU A 150 -0.83 -2.40 3.87
C LEU A 150 0.51 -3.14 3.78
N THR A 151 1.06 -3.26 2.58
CA THR A 151 2.40 -3.80 2.36
C THR A 151 3.34 -2.69 1.92
N SER A 152 4.60 -2.80 2.32
CA SER A 152 5.66 -1.81 2.08
C SER A 152 7.00 -2.50 1.91
N THR A 153 8.01 -1.76 1.47
CA THR A 153 9.39 -2.22 1.25
C THR A 153 10.37 -1.46 2.13
#